data_479f80e4b759f4bc7bfb0bf182a5f049
#
_entry.id   479f80e4b759f4bc7bfb0bf182a5f049
#
_cell.length_a   1.000
_cell.length_b   1.000
_cell.length_c   1.000
_cell.angle_alpha   90.00
_cell.angle_beta   90.00
_cell.angle_gamma   90.00
#
_symmetry.space_group_name_H-M   'P 1'
#
loop_
_entity.id
_entity.type
_entity.pdbx_description
1 polymer ?
#
loop_
_entity_poly.entity_id
_entity_poly.type
_entity_poly.pdbx_seq_one_letter_code
_entity_poly.pdbx_strand_id
1 'polypeptide(L)'
;MLAPRPVEDSRVEMTQIVLPGDTNAHGTAFGGQVMAWMDICGAIAAQRHCRRAVVTAAVDELEFVEPIKKGMVVVLRAQVNMTWRSSMEVGVRVESENPTTGERRHALTAYLTFVAKGEDDRPVAVPPVVATAPADVQRQGDAVARRQARLDLRAARARRGEPVQG
;
A
#
# COMPACT_ATOMS: atom_id res chain seq x y z
N MET A 1 -20.26 -9.50 -14.82
CA MET A 1 -19.00 -9.66 -14.05
C MET A 1 -17.95 -8.77 -14.71
N LEU A 2 -17.13 -8.04 -13.93
CA LEU A 2 -16.03 -7.25 -14.48
C LEU A 2 -14.92 -8.19 -14.98
N ALA A 3 -14.30 -7.84 -16.12
CA ALA A 3 -13.21 -8.63 -16.68
C ALA A 3 -12.00 -8.61 -15.72
N PRO A 4 -11.36 -9.76 -15.47
CA PRO A 4 -10.14 -9.83 -14.68
C PRO A 4 -9.01 -8.99 -15.28
N ARG A 5 -8.09 -8.49 -14.43
CA ARG A 5 -6.92 -7.72 -14.85
C ARG A 5 -5.65 -8.30 -14.26
N PRO A 6 -4.55 -8.34 -15.01
CA PRO A 6 -3.28 -8.82 -14.51
C PRO A 6 -2.69 -7.86 -13.46
N VAL A 7 -1.88 -8.40 -12.56
CA VAL A 7 -1.16 -7.61 -11.52
C VAL A 7 -0.35 -6.48 -12.16
N GLU A 8 0.27 -6.77 -13.31
CA GLU A 8 1.16 -5.86 -14.04
C GLU A 8 0.52 -4.52 -14.37
N ASP A 9 -0.78 -4.50 -14.68
CA ASP A 9 -1.54 -3.29 -15.01
C ASP A 9 -1.59 -2.29 -13.84
N SER A 10 -1.41 -2.78 -12.62
CA SER A 10 -1.45 -1.97 -11.40
C SER A 10 -0.09 -1.44 -10.96
N ARG A 11 1.01 -1.96 -11.50
CA ARG A 11 2.36 -1.62 -11.03
C ARG A 11 2.68 -0.14 -11.17
N VAL A 12 3.25 0.43 -10.11
CA VAL A 12 3.69 1.83 -10.02
C VAL A 12 5.09 1.84 -9.43
N GLU A 13 5.95 2.66 -10.01
CA GLU A 13 7.17 3.12 -9.36
C GLU A 13 7.08 4.64 -9.22
N MET A 14 7.35 5.14 -8.02
CA MET A 14 7.40 6.55 -7.69
C MET A 14 8.73 6.85 -7.00
N THR A 15 9.34 7.97 -7.33
CA THR A 15 10.63 8.38 -6.79
C THR A 15 10.51 9.77 -6.18
N GLN A 16 11.06 9.95 -4.97
CA GLN A 16 11.11 11.20 -4.25
C GLN A 16 12.52 11.46 -3.74
N ILE A 17 12.92 12.70 -3.60
CA ILE A 17 14.13 13.08 -2.87
C ILE A 17 13.73 13.62 -1.50
N VAL A 18 14.46 13.25 -0.44
CA VAL A 18 14.20 13.76 0.91
C VAL A 18 14.78 15.17 1.03
N LEU A 19 13.92 16.17 0.96
CA LEU A 19 14.25 17.59 1.11
C LEU A 19 14.29 18.00 2.59
N PRO A 20 14.89 19.16 2.95
CA PRO A 20 14.90 19.65 4.33
C PRO A 20 13.51 19.73 4.96
N GLY A 21 12.46 20.11 4.20
CA GLY A 21 11.08 20.19 4.68
C GLY A 21 10.41 18.82 4.96
N ASP A 22 11.00 17.73 4.48
CA ASP A 22 10.49 16.36 4.67
C ASP A 22 11.10 15.70 5.92
N THR A 23 12.00 16.39 6.65
CA THR A 23 12.78 15.79 7.71
C THR A 23 12.30 16.18 9.10
N ASN A 24 12.55 15.27 10.07
CA ASN A 24 12.45 15.54 11.50
C ASN A 24 13.71 16.21 12.03
N ALA A 25 13.75 16.49 13.36
CA ALA A 25 14.89 17.10 14.03
C ALA A 25 16.20 16.27 13.98
N HIS A 26 16.10 14.98 13.65
CA HIS A 26 17.26 14.09 13.51
C HIS A 26 17.85 14.07 12.09
N GLY A 27 17.27 14.84 11.14
CA GLY A 27 17.73 14.87 9.76
C GLY A 27 17.34 13.62 8.95
N THR A 28 16.35 12.88 9.41
CA THR A 28 15.77 11.74 8.68
C THR A 28 14.35 12.07 8.21
N ALA A 29 13.89 11.41 7.16
CA ALA A 29 12.53 11.60 6.64
C ALA A 29 11.51 11.43 7.77
N PHE A 30 10.60 12.39 7.90
CA PHE A 30 9.49 12.30 8.83
C PHE A 30 8.59 11.11 8.44
N GLY A 31 8.30 10.23 9.40
CA GLY A 31 7.53 9.00 9.12
C GLY A 31 6.19 9.27 8.45
N GLY A 32 5.49 10.33 8.88
CA GLY A 32 4.23 10.76 8.27
C GLY A 32 4.38 11.17 6.80
N GLN A 33 5.52 11.77 6.42
CA GLN A 33 5.81 12.11 5.03
C GLN A 33 6.03 10.86 4.17
N VAL A 34 6.74 9.88 4.68
CA VAL A 34 6.93 8.59 3.99
C VAL A 34 5.58 7.89 3.82
N MET A 35 4.73 7.88 4.86
CA MET A 35 3.37 7.34 4.78
C MET A 35 2.51 8.05 3.74
N ALA A 36 2.61 9.39 3.62
CA ALA A 36 1.89 10.16 2.60
C ALA A 36 2.33 9.74 1.18
N TRP A 37 3.63 9.59 0.93
CA TRP A 37 4.12 9.09 -0.36
C TRP A 37 3.66 7.66 -0.65
N MET A 38 3.62 6.81 0.36
CA MET A 38 3.12 5.44 0.22
C MET A 38 1.63 5.41 -0.11
N ASP A 39 0.83 6.24 0.54
CA ASP A 39 -0.60 6.33 0.28
C ASP A 39 -0.86 6.79 -1.16
N ILE A 40 -0.14 7.81 -1.63
CA ILE A 40 -0.21 8.29 -3.03
C ILE A 40 0.17 7.17 -4.02
N CYS A 41 1.32 6.52 -3.79
CA CYS A 41 1.81 5.46 -4.67
C CYS A 41 0.83 4.28 -4.72
N GLY A 42 0.29 3.88 -3.56
CA GLY A 42 -0.70 2.82 -3.44
C GLY A 42 -2.04 3.18 -4.09
N ALA A 43 -2.51 4.43 -3.91
CA ALA A 43 -3.73 4.91 -4.53
C ALA A 43 -3.64 4.89 -6.06
N ILE A 44 -2.49 5.29 -6.63
CA ILE A 44 -2.27 5.22 -8.08
C ILE A 44 -2.34 3.77 -8.57
N ALA A 45 -1.72 2.82 -7.85
CA ALA A 45 -1.78 1.39 -8.19
C ALA A 45 -3.23 0.86 -8.16
N ALA A 46 -3.99 1.20 -7.11
CA ALA A 46 -5.39 0.83 -6.97
C ALA A 46 -6.25 1.43 -8.10
N GLN A 47 -6.08 2.72 -8.42
CA GLN A 47 -6.80 3.40 -9.50
C GLN A 47 -6.46 2.82 -10.88
N ARG A 48 -5.19 2.49 -11.14
CA ARG A 48 -4.80 1.81 -12.38
C ARG A 48 -5.53 0.49 -12.55
N HIS A 49 -5.70 -0.26 -11.45
CA HIS A 49 -6.40 -1.54 -11.49
C HIS A 49 -7.91 -1.37 -11.68
N CYS A 50 -8.58 -0.57 -10.84
CA CYS A 50 -10.05 -0.51 -10.85
C CYS A 50 -10.65 0.55 -11.77
N ARG A 51 -9.84 1.53 -12.24
CA ARG A 51 -10.29 2.69 -13.05
C ARG A 51 -11.44 3.48 -12.40
N ARG A 52 -11.37 3.62 -11.08
CA ARG A 52 -12.33 4.35 -10.24
C ARG A 52 -11.58 5.19 -9.22
N ALA A 53 -12.29 6.14 -8.62
CA ALA A 53 -11.82 6.80 -7.40
C ALA A 53 -11.65 5.77 -6.28
N VAL A 54 -10.65 5.96 -5.43
CA VAL A 54 -10.38 5.08 -4.30
C VAL A 54 -10.16 5.88 -3.03
N VAL A 55 -10.44 5.26 -1.89
CA VAL A 55 -10.11 5.81 -0.57
C VAL A 55 -9.34 4.76 0.23
N THR A 56 -8.39 5.21 1.03
CA THR A 56 -7.64 4.38 1.96
C THR A 56 -8.54 4.00 3.12
N ALA A 57 -8.75 2.71 3.33
CA ALA A 57 -9.63 2.18 4.39
C ALA A 57 -8.85 1.60 5.56
N ALA A 58 -7.64 1.11 5.33
CA ALA A 58 -6.78 0.57 6.38
C ALA A 58 -5.32 0.58 5.92
N VAL A 59 -4.44 0.72 6.89
CA VAL A 59 -3.00 0.45 6.75
C VAL A 59 -2.68 -0.63 7.76
N ASP A 60 -2.04 -1.70 7.31
CA ASP A 60 -1.58 -2.77 8.19
C ASP A 60 -0.33 -2.31 8.96
N GLU A 61 0.15 -3.15 9.86
CA GLU A 61 1.36 -2.88 10.63
C GLU A 61 2.51 -2.39 9.74
N LEU A 62 3.12 -1.29 10.14
CA LEU A 62 4.16 -0.62 9.40
C LEU A 62 5.38 -0.48 10.32
N GLU A 63 6.50 -1.07 9.90
CA GLU A 63 7.76 -1.02 10.63
C GLU A 63 8.85 -0.42 9.76
N PHE A 64 9.49 0.65 10.27
CA PHE A 64 10.68 1.21 9.64
C PHE A 64 11.89 0.39 10.04
N VAL A 65 12.50 -0.28 9.07
CA VAL A 65 13.71 -1.10 9.27
C VAL A 65 14.95 -0.23 9.31
N GLU A 66 14.99 0.80 8.45
CA GLU A 66 16.10 1.76 8.39
C GLU A 66 15.60 3.20 8.25
N PRO A 67 16.28 4.18 8.91
CA PRO A 67 15.97 5.60 8.73
C PRO A 67 16.44 6.08 7.36
N ILE A 68 15.62 6.90 6.71
CA ILE A 68 15.94 7.51 5.41
C ILE A 68 16.47 8.91 5.66
N LYS A 69 17.73 9.16 5.34
CA LYS A 69 18.40 10.45 5.62
C LYS A 69 18.04 11.52 4.58
N LYS A 70 18.15 12.78 4.99
CA LYS A 70 18.06 13.93 4.08
C LYS A 70 19.03 13.77 2.90
N GLY A 71 18.56 14.09 1.69
CA GLY A 71 19.32 13.97 0.45
C GLY A 71 19.29 12.59 -0.20
N MET A 72 18.80 11.57 0.51
CA MET A 72 18.56 10.25 -0.08
C MET A 72 17.37 10.29 -1.03
N VAL A 73 17.37 9.40 -2.00
CA VAL A 73 16.24 9.14 -2.89
C VAL A 73 15.38 8.03 -2.29
N VAL A 74 14.09 8.24 -2.26
CA VAL A 74 13.09 7.24 -1.84
C VAL A 74 12.47 6.65 -3.09
N VAL A 75 12.61 5.35 -3.27
CA VAL A 75 12.00 4.60 -4.37
C VAL A 75 10.84 3.78 -3.81
N LEU A 76 9.63 4.08 -4.27
CA LEU A 76 8.42 3.38 -3.85
C LEU A 76 7.90 2.53 -5.01
N ARG A 77 7.62 1.26 -4.76
CA ARG A 77 6.99 0.35 -5.72
C ARG A 77 5.71 -0.20 -5.14
N ALA A 78 4.62 -0.05 -5.88
CA ALA A 78 3.31 -0.52 -5.48
C ALA A 78 2.67 -1.41 -6.54
N GLN A 79 1.88 -2.38 -6.09
CA GLN A 79 1.02 -3.21 -6.93
C GLN A 79 -0.19 -3.73 -6.14
N VAL A 80 -1.27 -4.04 -6.84
CA VAL A 80 -2.42 -4.73 -6.25
C VAL A 80 -2.05 -6.20 -6.05
N ASN A 81 -2.10 -6.66 -4.80
CA ASN A 81 -1.84 -8.05 -4.45
C ASN A 81 -3.11 -8.91 -4.56
N MET A 82 -4.25 -8.40 -4.06
CA MET A 82 -5.52 -9.13 -4.05
C MET A 82 -6.70 -8.16 -4.13
N THR A 83 -7.80 -8.62 -4.70
CA THR A 83 -9.07 -7.89 -4.79
C THR A 83 -10.19 -8.69 -4.14
N TRP A 84 -11.15 -7.96 -3.57
CA TRP A 84 -12.43 -8.51 -3.08
C TRP A 84 -13.57 -7.78 -3.79
N ARG A 85 -14.78 -7.84 -3.25
CA ARG A 85 -15.95 -7.25 -3.93
C ARG A 85 -15.74 -5.77 -4.31
N SER A 86 -15.31 -4.93 -3.37
CA SER A 86 -15.15 -3.48 -3.57
C SER A 86 -13.85 -2.93 -3.02
N SER A 87 -12.97 -3.79 -2.53
CA SER A 87 -11.69 -3.40 -1.92
C SER A 87 -10.52 -4.15 -2.56
N MET A 88 -9.35 -3.58 -2.41
CA MET A 88 -8.08 -4.10 -2.93
C MET A 88 -7.01 -3.96 -1.85
N GLU A 89 -6.18 -4.98 -1.68
CA GLU A 89 -4.93 -4.82 -0.96
C GLU A 89 -3.83 -4.42 -1.94
N VAL A 90 -3.13 -3.36 -1.60
CA VAL A 90 -1.96 -2.88 -2.33
C VAL A 90 -0.74 -3.04 -1.43
N GLY A 91 0.28 -3.76 -1.92
CA GLY A 91 1.59 -3.79 -1.31
C GLY A 91 2.43 -2.62 -1.79
N VAL A 92 3.09 -1.91 -0.87
CA VAL A 92 4.01 -0.82 -1.16
C VAL A 92 5.35 -1.13 -0.52
N ARG A 93 6.38 -1.30 -1.35
CA ARG A 93 7.77 -1.47 -0.93
C ARG A 93 8.50 -0.15 -1.06
N VAL A 94 9.22 0.25 -0.02
CA VAL A 94 10.00 1.49 0.03
C VAL A 94 11.47 1.15 0.23
N GLU A 95 12.30 1.70 -0.63
CA GLU A 95 13.77 1.62 -0.57
C GLU A 95 14.36 3.01 -0.49
N SER A 96 15.45 3.17 0.26
CA SER A 96 16.31 4.34 0.21
C SER A 96 17.44 4.09 -0.78
N GLU A 97 17.77 5.08 -1.59
CA GLU A 97 18.89 5.04 -2.52
C GLU A 97 19.85 6.20 -2.23
N ASN A 98 21.14 5.90 -2.12
CA ASN A 98 22.14 6.94 -2.09
C ASN A 98 22.41 7.42 -3.54
N PRO A 99 22.08 8.67 -3.88
CA PRO A 99 22.17 9.15 -5.27
C PRO A 99 23.60 9.26 -5.80
N THR A 100 24.62 9.25 -4.91
CA THR A 100 26.03 9.36 -5.30
C THR A 100 26.70 8.01 -5.50
N THR A 101 26.26 6.97 -4.77
CA THR A 101 26.84 5.62 -4.86
C THR A 101 25.93 4.63 -5.57
N GLY A 102 24.62 4.93 -5.71
CA GLY A 102 23.61 4.03 -6.24
C GLY A 102 23.23 2.90 -5.26
N GLU A 103 23.76 2.88 -4.06
CA GLU A 103 23.43 1.87 -3.05
C GLU A 103 21.96 2.00 -2.63
N ARG A 104 21.22 0.88 -2.71
CA ARG A 104 19.81 0.80 -2.29
C ARG A 104 19.67 -0.08 -1.04
N ARG A 105 18.83 0.36 -0.11
CA ARG A 105 18.47 -0.38 1.09
C ARG A 105 16.98 -0.43 1.28
N HIS A 106 16.46 -1.57 1.72
CA HIS A 106 15.06 -1.72 2.08
C HIS A 106 14.76 -0.89 3.34
N ALA A 107 13.83 0.04 3.25
CA ALA A 107 13.43 0.89 4.37
C ALA A 107 12.18 0.36 5.07
N LEU A 108 11.16 -0.04 4.31
CA LEU A 108 9.94 -0.65 4.83
C LEU A 108 9.10 -1.29 3.73
N THR A 109 8.16 -2.15 4.14
CA THR A 109 7.06 -2.62 3.30
C THR A 109 5.77 -2.47 4.09
N ALA A 110 4.71 -1.99 3.45
CA ALA A 110 3.40 -1.92 4.05
C ALA A 110 2.32 -2.42 3.09
N TYR A 111 1.18 -2.78 3.68
CA TYR A 111 0.00 -3.23 2.95
C TYR A 111 -1.17 -2.31 3.28
N LEU A 112 -1.71 -1.67 2.25
CA LEU A 112 -2.81 -0.74 2.37
C LEU A 112 -4.07 -1.35 1.75
N THR A 113 -5.21 -1.15 2.38
CA THR A 113 -6.50 -1.53 1.81
C THR A 113 -7.18 -0.29 1.24
N PHE A 114 -7.46 -0.33 -0.06
CA PHE A 114 -8.23 0.69 -0.75
C PHE A 114 -9.64 0.19 -1.06
N VAL A 115 -10.61 1.09 -0.98
CA VAL A 115 -12.01 0.84 -1.38
C VAL A 115 -12.33 1.69 -2.60
N ALA A 116 -12.83 1.06 -3.66
CA ALA A 116 -13.29 1.76 -4.86
C ALA A 116 -14.64 2.44 -4.62
N LYS A 117 -14.75 3.69 -5.07
CA LYS A 117 -15.94 4.53 -4.94
C LYS A 117 -16.58 4.81 -6.29
N GLY A 118 -17.92 4.79 -6.31
CA GLY A 118 -18.73 5.26 -7.43
C GLY A 118 -18.95 6.77 -7.39
N GLU A 119 -19.72 7.27 -8.34
CA GLU A 119 -20.07 8.70 -8.43
C GLU A 119 -20.94 9.18 -7.25
N ASP A 120 -21.69 8.25 -6.64
CA ASP A 120 -22.51 8.47 -5.44
C ASP A 120 -21.72 8.29 -4.12
N ASP A 121 -20.40 8.23 -4.20
CA ASP A 121 -19.47 7.97 -3.07
C ASP A 121 -19.68 6.64 -2.35
N ARG A 122 -20.42 5.70 -2.96
CA ARG A 122 -20.63 4.36 -2.40
C ARG A 122 -19.58 3.37 -2.90
N PRO A 123 -19.26 2.33 -2.12
CA PRO A 123 -18.36 1.27 -2.56
C PRO A 123 -18.90 0.55 -3.80
N VAL A 124 -18.07 0.43 -4.84
CA VAL A 124 -18.41 -0.25 -6.10
C VAL A 124 -17.51 -1.45 -6.33
N ALA A 125 -18.00 -2.41 -7.14
CA ALA A 125 -17.25 -3.60 -7.46
C ALA A 125 -15.96 -3.28 -8.24
N VAL A 126 -14.90 -4.03 -7.94
CA VAL A 126 -13.60 -3.94 -8.62
C VAL A 126 -13.33 -5.19 -9.48
N PRO A 127 -12.58 -5.07 -10.59
CA PRO A 127 -12.15 -6.22 -11.36
C PRO A 127 -11.33 -7.20 -10.50
N PRO A 128 -11.51 -8.52 -10.68
CA PRO A 128 -10.60 -9.49 -10.08
C PRO A 128 -9.17 -9.28 -10.56
N VAL A 129 -8.20 -9.39 -9.64
CA VAL A 129 -6.77 -9.39 -10.00
C VAL A 129 -6.31 -10.81 -10.32
N VAL A 130 -5.52 -10.97 -11.39
CA VAL A 130 -4.93 -12.25 -11.79
C VAL A 130 -3.41 -12.18 -11.65
N ALA A 131 -2.86 -13.08 -10.84
CA ALA A 131 -1.42 -13.29 -10.72
C ALA A 131 -1.02 -14.51 -11.54
N THR A 132 0.03 -14.37 -12.35
CA THR A 132 0.61 -15.46 -13.14
C THR A 132 2.03 -15.77 -12.72
N ALA A 133 2.80 -14.77 -12.32
CA ALA A 133 4.15 -14.97 -11.79
C ALA A 133 4.12 -15.64 -10.41
N PRO A 134 5.02 -16.61 -10.11
CA PRO A 134 5.03 -17.30 -8.82
C PRO A 134 5.10 -16.36 -7.61
N ALA A 135 5.88 -15.28 -7.70
CA ALA A 135 5.98 -14.29 -6.64
C ALA A 135 4.67 -13.53 -6.38
N ASP A 136 3.89 -13.26 -7.43
CA ASP A 136 2.60 -12.57 -7.30
C ASP A 136 1.51 -13.52 -6.77
N VAL A 137 1.56 -14.80 -7.17
CA VAL A 137 0.69 -15.85 -6.59
C VAL A 137 0.95 -15.99 -5.08
N GLN A 138 2.22 -15.97 -4.66
CA GLN A 138 2.56 -15.99 -3.24
C GLN A 138 2.00 -14.75 -2.52
N ARG A 139 2.17 -13.54 -3.08
CA ARG A 139 1.62 -12.30 -2.51
C ARG A 139 0.10 -12.34 -2.38
N GLN A 140 -0.60 -12.98 -3.33
CA GLN A 140 -2.06 -13.18 -3.23
C GLN A 140 -2.42 -14.04 -2.01
N GLY A 141 -1.74 -15.16 -1.82
CA GLY A 141 -1.93 -16.04 -0.66
C GLY A 141 -1.71 -15.30 0.65
N ASP A 142 -0.60 -14.55 0.74
CA ASP A 142 -0.26 -13.74 1.91
C ASP A 142 -1.30 -12.64 2.18
N ALA A 143 -1.85 -12.01 1.13
CA ALA A 143 -2.90 -10.99 1.24
C ALA A 143 -4.21 -11.56 1.80
N VAL A 144 -4.57 -12.77 1.41
CA VAL A 144 -5.74 -13.49 1.96
C VAL A 144 -5.53 -13.76 3.45
N ALA A 145 -4.35 -14.24 3.85
CA ALA A 145 -4.02 -14.51 5.25
C ALA A 145 -4.05 -13.22 6.10
N ARG A 146 -3.46 -12.11 5.62
CA ARG A 146 -3.51 -10.81 6.31
C ARG A 146 -4.94 -10.32 6.49
N ARG A 147 -5.78 -10.44 5.46
CA ARG A 147 -7.20 -10.07 5.58
C ARG A 147 -7.90 -10.90 6.64
N GLN A 148 -7.69 -12.20 6.66
CA GLN A 148 -8.31 -13.08 7.66
C GLN A 148 -7.91 -12.66 9.08
N ALA A 149 -6.63 -12.41 9.31
CA ALA A 149 -6.12 -11.94 10.60
C ALA A 149 -6.78 -10.61 11.04
N ARG A 150 -6.96 -9.65 10.11
CA ARG A 150 -7.68 -8.39 10.41
C ARG A 150 -9.13 -8.63 10.80
N LEU A 151 -9.83 -9.52 10.10
CA LEU A 151 -11.23 -9.84 10.40
C LEU A 151 -11.36 -10.52 11.77
N ASP A 152 -10.47 -11.45 12.09
CA ASP A 152 -10.44 -12.14 13.37
C ASP A 152 -10.16 -11.17 14.53
N LEU A 153 -9.23 -10.24 14.34
CA LEU A 153 -8.93 -9.20 15.32
C LEU A 153 -10.14 -8.26 15.54
N ARG A 154 -10.83 -7.85 14.47
CA ARG A 154 -12.06 -7.05 14.58
C ARG A 154 -13.15 -7.80 15.32
N ALA A 155 -13.37 -9.07 15.02
CA ALA A 155 -14.33 -9.91 15.71
C ALA A 155 -13.99 -10.08 17.19
N ALA A 156 -12.70 -10.24 17.53
CA ALA A 156 -12.25 -10.32 18.91
C ALA A 156 -12.47 -9.02 19.69
N ARG A 157 -12.22 -7.85 19.09
CA ARG A 157 -12.50 -6.53 19.68
C ARG A 157 -13.99 -6.32 19.90
N ALA A 158 -14.83 -6.65 18.92
CA ALA A 158 -16.28 -6.56 19.04
C ALA A 158 -16.83 -7.39 20.22
N ARG A 159 -16.29 -8.61 20.41
CA ARG A 159 -16.67 -9.46 21.56
C ARG A 159 -16.28 -8.86 22.92
N ARG A 160 -15.24 -8.03 22.98
CA ARG A 160 -14.82 -7.31 24.20
C ARG A 160 -15.56 -6.01 24.44
N GLY A 161 -16.48 -5.62 23.55
CA GLY A 161 -17.20 -4.35 23.64
C GLY A 161 -16.34 -3.13 23.33
N GLU A 162 -15.16 -3.31 22.72
CA GLU A 162 -14.32 -2.21 22.27
C GLU A 162 -14.94 -1.58 21.02
N PRO A 163 -14.97 -0.23 20.89
CA PRO A 163 -15.53 0.42 19.71
C PRO A 163 -14.75 -0.02 18.47
N VAL A 164 -15.47 -0.66 17.55
CA VAL A 164 -14.93 -0.96 16.21
C VAL A 164 -14.96 0.34 15.43
N GLN A 165 -13.81 0.96 15.24
CA GLN A 165 -13.69 2.09 14.32
C GLN A 165 -14.08 1.61 12.92
N GLY A 166 -15.16 2.20 12.40
CA GLY A 166 -15.72 1.93 11.08
C GLY A 166 -14.94 2.58 9.96
#